data_ca95183b1afebe40b87206a0a30a3a58
#
_entry.id   ca95183b1afebe40b87206a0a30a3a58
#
_cell.length_a   1.000
_cell.length_b   1.000
_cell.length_c   1.000
_cell.angle_alpha   90.00
_cell.angle_beta   90.00
_cell.angle_gamma   90.00
#
_symmetry.space_group_name_H-M   'P 1'
#
loop_
_entity.id
_entity.type
_entity.pdbx_description
1 polymer ?
#
loop_
_entity_poly.entity_id
_entity_poly.type
_entity_poly.pdbx_seq_one_letter_code
_entity_poly.pdbx_strand_id
1 'polypeptide(L)'
;MSPLLQSLAAAFCGNDERRATLDAALRSGLPAARSEAWKYTSLRQLERRSFGAAPLQAPAVDDALLAAIPAPRLVFVNGRPSDAHSDLSGLDAGEQVRTLSSVRRNEPLAAGFLGRRFDRAEEVFAQLNAALA
;
A
#
# COMPACT_ATOMS: atom_id res chain seq x y z
N MET A 1 12.66 -5.57 -18.08
CA MET A 1 11.87 -5.22 -16.88
C MET A 1 10.81 -4.22 -17.28
N SER A 2 9.55 -4.38 -16.88
CA SER A 2 8.45 -3.48 -17.26
C SER A 2 8.61 -2.09 -16.62
N PRO A 3 8.04 -1.01 -17.23
CA PRO A 3 8.03 0.34 -16.64
C PRO A 3 7.47 0.35 -15.21
N LEU A 4 6.44 -0.45 -14.93
CA LEU A 4 5.90 -0.64 -13.59
C LEU A 4 6.99 -1.06 -12.59
N LEU A 5 7.65 -2.19 -12.84
CA LEU A 5 8.66 -2.72 -11.93
C LEU A 5 9.88 -1.79 -11.79
N GLN A 6 10.26 -1.11 -12.87
CA GLN A 6 11.33 -0.10 -12.82
C GLN A 6 10.96 1.07 -11.89
N SER A 7 9.74 1.59 -12.04
CA SER A 7 9.29 2.72 -11.21
C SER A 7 9.14 2.36 -9.74
N LEU A 8 8.66 1.15 -9.44
CA LEU A 8 8.57 0.66 -8.07
C LEU A 8 9.95 0.44 -7.43
N ALA A 9 10.90 -0.10 -8.19
CA ALA A 9 12.28 -0.25 -7.74
C ALA A 9 12.96 1.10 -7.46
N ALA A 10 12.71 2.10 -8.30
CA ALA A 10 13.23 3.45 -8.12
C ALA A 10 12.62 4.17 -6.91
N ALA A 11 11.38 3.87 -6.55
CA ALA A 11 10.68 4.44 -5.41
C ALA A 11 11.03 3.75 -4.06
N PHE A 12 11.86 2.71 -4.08
CA PHE A 12 12.18 1.94 -2.89
C PHE A 12 12.92 2.76 -1.82
N CYS A 13 12.38 2.74 -0.60
CA CYS A 13 12.95 3.33 0.61
C CYS A 13 12.84 2.33 1.76
N GLY A 14 13.73 1.35 1.85
CA GLY A 14 13.68 0.29 2.86
C GLY A 14 15.06 -0.17 3.32
N ASN A 15 15.08 -1.08 4.30
CA ASN A 15 16.28 -1.75 4.78
C ASN A 15 16.71 -2.90 3.85
N ASP A 16 17.82 -3.56 4.18
CA ASP A 16 18.39 -4.64 3.36
C ASP A 16 17.47 -5.87 3.23
N GLU A 17 16.73 -6.21 4.29
CA GLU A 17 15.77 -7.32 4.27
C GLU A 17 14.65 -7.06 3.25
N ARG A 18 14.08 -5.86 3.29
CA ARG A 18 13.04 -5.43 2.34
C ARG A 18 13.62 -5.31 0.92
N ARG A 19 14.89 -4.91 0.79
CA ARG A 19 15.60 -4.90 -0.50
C ARG A 19 15.70 -6.31 -1.07
N ALA A 20 16.06 -7.29 -0.28
CA ALA A 20 16.13 -8.68 -0.73
C ALA A 20 14.76 -9.20 -1.22
N THR A 21 13.67 -8.82 -0.52
CA THR A 21 12.30 -9.16 -0.93
C THR A 21 11.93 -8.47 -2.25
N LEU A 22 12.28 -7.19 -2.42
CA LEU A 22 12.08 -6.48 -3.69
C LEU A 22 12.84 -7.15 -4.83
N ASP A 23 14.11 -7.47 -4.63
CA ASP A 23 14.94 -8.11 -5.64
C ASP A 23 14.40 -9.49 -6.04
N ALA A 24 13.82 -10.24 -5.10
CA ALA A 24 13.12 -11.49 -5.40
C ALA A 24 11.90 -11.25 -6.29
N ALA A 25 11.06 -10.26 -5.97
CA ALA A 25 9.91 -9.89 -6.79
C ALA A 25 10.33 -9.43 -8.21
N LEU A 26 11.39 -8.63 -8.31
CA LEU A 26 11.92 -8.16 -9.60
C LEU A 26 12.46 -9.30 -10.46
N ARG A 27 13.11 -10.31 -9.85
CA ARG A 27 13.57 -11.52 -10.57
C ARG A 27 12.41 -12.38 -11.06
N SER A 28 11.37 -12.54 -10.24
CA SER A 28 10.16 -13.29 -10.63
C SER A 28 9.42 -12.63 -11.77
N GLY A 29 9.42 -11.30 -11.82
CA GLY A 29 8.65 -10.53 -12.79
C GLY A 29 7.13 -10.60 -12.53
N LEU A 30 6.37 -9.96 -13.39
CA LEU A 30 4.90 -10.00 -13.29
C LEU A 30 4.35 -11.32 -13.82
N PRO A 31 3.18 -11.77 -13.30
CA PRO A 31 2.55 -13.01 -13.75
C PRO A 31 2.32 -13.00 -15.27
N ALA A 32 2.66 -14.09 -15.93
CA ALA A 32 2.40 -14.25 -17.35
C ALA A 32 0.89 -14.32 -17.61
N ALA A 33 0.45 -13.85 -18.77
CA ALA A 33 -0.97 -13.89 -19.17
C ALA A 33 -1.59 -15.32 -19.21
N ARG A 34 -0.73 -16.35 -19.25
CA ARG A 34 -1.14 -17.76 -19.23
C ARG A 34 -1.05 -18.40 -17.83
N SER A 35 -0.65 -17.65 -16.80
CA SER A 35 -0.67 -18.13 -15.42
C SER A 35 -2.11 -18.42 -15.01
N GLU A 36 -2.39 -19.60 -14.48
CA GLU A 36 -3.75 -20.04 -14.12
C GLU A 36 -4.44 -19.05 -13.18
N ALA A 37 -3.73 -18.53 -12.18
CA ALA A 37 -4.26 -17.56 -11.23
C ALA A 37 -4.63 -16.23 -11.87
N TRP A 38 -4.05 -15.89 -13.03
CA TRP A 38 -4.19 -14.58 -13.69
C TRP A 38 -4.83 -14.64 -15.09
N LYS A 39 -5.28 -15.81 -15.53
CA LYS A 39 -5.76 -16.01 -16.90
C LYS A 39 -6.93 -15.10 -17.31
N TYR A 40 -7.72 -14.64 -16.35
CA TYR A 40 -8.83 -13.71 -16.57
C TYR A 40 -8.50 -12.25 -16.27
N THR A 41 -7.27 -11.95 -15.84
CA THR A 41 -6.86 -10.60 -15.45
C THR A 41 -5.64 -10.17 -16.27
N SER A 42 -5.87 -9.27 -17.23
CA SER A 42 -4.79 -8.76 -18.07
C SER A 42 -4.01 -7.66 -17.36
N LEU A 43 -2.72 -7.87 -17.17
CA LEU A 43 -1.80 -6.89 -16.58
C LEU A 43 -1.15 -5.95 -17.61
N ARG A 44 -1.42 -6.11 -18.92
CA ARG A 44 -0.77 -5.35 -20.00
C ARG A 44 -0.85 -3.83 -19.84
N GLN A 45 -1.99 -3.33 -19.36
CA GLN A 45 -2.18 -1.90 -19.12
C GLN A 45 -1.35 -1.41 -17.92
N LEU A 46 -1.31 -2.22 -16.85
CA LEU A 46 -0.57 -1.94 -15.64
C LEU A 46 0.95 -1.96 -15.88
N GLU A 47 1.43 -2.94 -16.65
CA GLU A 47 2.85 -3.09 -17.00
C GLU A 47 3.46 -1.85 -17.65
N ARG A 48 2.65 -1.12 -18.40
CA ARG A 48 3.05 0.09 -19.14
C ARG A 48 3.03 1.36 -18.29
N ARG A 49 2.50 1.28 -17.07
CA ARG A 49 2.41 2.40 -16.14
C ARG A 49 3.69 2.53 -15.33
N SER A 50 4.04 3.78 -15.03
CA SER A 50 5.06 4.12 -14.04
C SER A 50 4.40 4.87 -12.89
N PHE A 51 4.81 4.56 -11.68
CA PHE A 51 4.30 5.21 -10.47
C PHE A 51 5.44 5.91 -9.76
N GLY A 52 5.21 7.13 -9.34
CA GLY A 52 6.11 7.91 -8.49
C GLY A 52 5.52 8.10 -7.11
N ALA A 53 6.31 8.67 -6.20
CA ALA A 53 5.78 9.09 -4.91
C ALA A 53 4.68 10.13 -5.10
N ALA A 54 3.62 10.01 -4.31
CA ALA A 54 2.55 11.01 -4.31
C ALA A 54 3.11 12.38 -3.88
N PRO A 55 2.66 13.50 -4.50
CA PRO A 55 3.06 14.84 -4.10
C PRO A 55 2.84 15.06 -2.61
N LEU A 56 3.79 15.76 -1.96
CA LEU A 56 3.65 16.12 -0.55
C LEU A 56 2.53 17.14 -0.33
N GLN A 57 2.31 18.01 -1.32
CA GLN A 57 1.26 19.01 -1.27
C GLN A 57 -0.09 18.34 -1.49
N ALA A 58 -0.96 18.46 -0.49
CA ALA A 58 -2.33 17.97 -0.61
C ALA A 58 -3.11 18.86 -1.60
N PRO A 59 -3.88 18.27 -2.52
CA PRO A 59 -4.86 19.03 -3.30
C PRO A 59 -5.93 19.61 -2.38
N ALA A 60 -6.62 20.64 -2.83
CA ALA A 60 -7.78 21.14 -2.13
C ALA A 60 -8.85 20.03 -2.06
N VAL A 61 -9.40 19.85 -0.88
CA VAL A 61 -10.51 18.91 -0.64
C VAL A 61 -11.80 19.72 -0.56
N ASP A 62 -12.86 19.23 -1.19
CA ASP A 62 -14.17 19.87 -1.13
C ASP A 62 -14.87 19.48 0.18
N ASP A 63 -14.90 20.41 1.12
CA ASP A 63 -15.52 20.21 2.43
C ASP A 63 -17.03 19.96 2.34
N ALA A 64 -17.70 20.49 1.31
CA ALA A 64 -19.14 20.26 1.12
C ALA A 64 -19.42 18.80 0.74
N LEU A 65 -18.56 18.19 -0.08
CA LEU A 65 -18.65 16.75 -0.39
C LEU A 65 -18.36 15.90 0.85
N LEU A 66 -17.38 16.30 1.67
CA LEU A 66 -17.08 15.57 2.91
C LEU A 66 -18.23 15.66 3.92
N ALA A 67 -18.88 16.82 4.04
CA ALA A 67 -20.01 16.99 4.95
C ALA A 67 -21.20 16.09 4.61
N ALA A 68 -21.32 15.66 3.36
CA ALA A 68 -22.36 14.72 2.92
C ALA A 68 -22.09 13.27 3.36
N ILE A 69 -20.88 12.94 3.84
CA ILE A 69 -20.50 11.62 4.30
C ILE A 69 -20.62 11.58 5.83
N PRO A 70 -21.49 10.74 6.40
CA PRO A 70 -21.67 10.68 7.86
C PRO A 70 -20.41 10.15 8.58
N ALA A 71 -20.29 10.45 9.86
CA ALA A 71 -19.31 9.80 10.73
C ALA A 71 -19.73 8.34 11.06
N PRO A 72 -18.77 7.44 11.34
CA PRO A 72 -17.34 7.67 11.27
C PRO A 72 -16.82 7.67 9.82
N ARG A 73 -15.99 8.65 9.47
CA ARG A 73 -15.33 8.69 8.14
C ARG A 73 -13.83 8.87 8.28
N LEU A 74 -13.09 8.16 7.45
CA LEU A 74 -11.64 8.26 7.36
C LEU A 74 -11.27 8.80 5.98
N VAL A 75 -10.54 9.91 5.95
CA VAL A 75 -10.16 10.58 4.70
C VAL A 75 -8.67 10.39 4.41
N PHE A 76 -8.38 10.02 3.18
CA PHE A 76 -7.02 9.93 2.67
C PHE A 76 -6.83 10.93 1.54
N VAL A 77 -5.76 11.69 1.61
CA VAL A 77 -5.37 12.62 0.54
C VAL A 77 -4.00 12.18 0.01
N ASN A 78 -3.92 11.87 -1.27
CA ASN A 78 -2.71 11.30 -1.89
C ASN A 78 -2.16 10.07 -1.14
N GLY A 79 -3.06 9.19 -0.67
CA GLY A 79 -2.69 7.97 0.06
C GLY A 79 -2.24 8.19 1.52
N ARG A 80 -2.33 9.41 2.04
CA ARG A 80 -1.98 9.76 3.42
C ARG A 80 -3.24 10.05 4.23
N PRO A 81 -3.37 9.55 5.46
CA PRO A 81 -4.48 9.90 6.31
C PRO A 81 -4.49 11.41 6.58
N SER A 82 -5.67 11.99 6.56
CA SER A 82 -5.88 13.41 6.83
C SER A 82 -6.77 13.57 8.05
N ASP A 83 -6.16 13.89 9.19
CA ASP A 83 -6.87 14.07 10.45
C ASP A 83 -7.82 15.28 10.39
N ALA A 84 -7.42 16.34 9.65
CA ALA A 84 -8.23 17.54 9.49
C ALA A 84 -9.56 17.31 8.76
N HIS A 85 -9.66 16.31 7.91
CA HIS A 85 -10.86 15.98 7.13
C HIS A 85 -11.57 14.71 7.62
N SER A 86 -10.91 13.91 8.47
CA SER A 86 -11.50 12.71 9.05
C SER A 86 -12.37 13.07 10.25
N ASP A 87 -13.42 12.28 10.44
CA ASP A 87 -14.30 12.38 11.60
C ASP A 87 -14.54 10.97 12.13
N LEU A 88 -13.93 10.66 13.26
CA LEU A 88 -14.01 9.36 13.90
C LEU A 88 -15.04 9.32 15.04
N SER A 89 -15.86 10.36 15.16
CA SER A 89 -16.98 10.34 16.08
C SER A 89 -17.96 9.23 15.70
N GLY A 90 -18.49 8.54 16.70
CA GLY A 90 -19.36 7.39 16.46
C GLY A 90 -18.66 6.04 16.32
N LEU A 91 -17.32 5.97 16.49
CA LEU A 91 -16.67 4.69 16.75
C LEU A 91 -17.11 4.14 18.09
N ASP A 92 -17.30 2.82 18.17
CA ASP A 92 -17.67 2.16 19.42
C ASP A 92 -16.55 2.25 20.48
N ALA A 93 -16.95 2.17 21.74
CA ALA A 93 -15.99 2.20 22.84
C ALA A 93 -14.99 1.04 22.74
N GLY A 94 -13.71 1.38 22.58
CA GLY A 94 -12.63 0.41 22.40
C GLY A 94 -12.14 0.25 20.97
N GLU A 95 -12.85 0.77 19.97
CA GLU A 95 -12.36 0.83 18.60
C GLU A 95 -11.35 1.96 18.45
N GLN A 96 -10.27 1.66 17.73
CA GLN A 96 -9.21 2.61 17.45
C GLN A 96 -8.78 2.52 15.99
N VAL A 97 -8.63 3.65 15.34
CA VAL A 97 -8.03 3.75 14.00
C VAL A 97 -6.63 4.32 14.15
N ARG A 98 -5.65 3.54 13.74
CA ARG A 98 -4.24 3.93 13.79
C ARG A 98 -3.55 3.59 12.47
N THR A 99 -2.57 4.40 12.08
CA THR A 99 -1.75 4.07 10.91
C THR A 99 -0.82 2.90 11.25
N LEU A 100 -0.66 1.98 10.30
CA LEU A 100 0.26 0.85 10.46
C LEU A 100 1.69 1.33 10.76
N SER A 101 2.12 2.42 10.13
CA SER A 101 3.44 3.02 10.38
C SER A 101 3.60 3.52 11.82
N SER A 102 2.54 4.03 12.44
CA SER A 102 2.54 4.41 13.86
C SER A 102 2.65 3.17 14.76
N VAL A 103 1.84 2.15 14.49
CA VAL A 103 1.86 0.89 15.27
C VAL A 103 3.24 0.22 15.15
N ARG A 104 3.82 0.14 13.96
CA ARG A 104 5.16 -0.45 13.77
C ARG A 104 6.26 0.28 14.51
N ARG A 105 6.18 1.60 14.63
CA ARG A 105 7.17 2.39 15.39
C ARG A 105 7.00 2.26 16.90
N ASN A 106 5.77 2.31 17.38
CA ASN A 106 5.48 2.43 18.81
C ASN A 106 5.20 1.08 19.48
N GLU A 107 4.70 0.12 18.73
CA GLU A 107 4.26 -1.20 19.21
C GLU A 107 4.68 -2.31 18.23
N PRO A 108 5.99 -2.53 18.02
CA PRO A 108 6.46 -3.47 16.99
C PRO A 108 5.96 -4.91 17.19
N LEU A 109 5.71 -5.31 18.43
CA LEU A 109 5.16 -6.64 18.72
C LEU A 109 3.71 -6.78 18.23
N ALA A 110 2.90 -5.73 18.33
CA ALA A 110 1.53 -5.74 17.82
C ALA A 110 1.48 -5.85 16.28
N ALA A 111 2.48 -5.31 15.58
CA ALA A 111 2.61 -5.42 14.14
C ALA A 111 3.22 -6.76 13.67
N GLY A 112 3.83 -7.54 14.55
CA GLY A 112 4.56 -8.76 14.23
C GLY A 112 3.71 -9.84 13.53
N PHE A 113 2.39 -9.86 13.75
CA PHE A 113 1.48 -10.79 13.10
C PHE A 113 1.41 -10.57 11.57
N LEU A 114 1.67 -9.38 11.09
CA LEU A 114 1.64 -9.06 9.66
C LEU A 114 2.79 -9.73 8.90
N GLY A 115 3.96 -9.90 9.54
CA GLY A 115 5.11 -10.59 8.95
C GLY A 115 4.89 -12.09 8.74
N ARG A 116 4.05 -12.73 9.56
CA ARG A 116 3.88 -14.20 9.54
C ARG A 116 3.27 -14.76 8.26
N ARG A 117 2.62 -13.95 7.43
CA ARG A 117 1.90 -14.38 6.23
C ARG A 117 2.74 -14.33 4.98
N PHE A 118 3.84 -13.59 4.99
CA PHE A 118 4.62 -13.34 3.79
C PHE A 118 5.71 -14.39 3.54
N ASP A 119 6.06 -15.20 4.51
CA ASP A 119 7.06 -16.28 4.38
C ASP A 119 6.69 -17.34 3.33
N ARG A 120 5.42 -17.36 2.88
CA ARG A 120 4.93 -18.29 1.85
C ARG A 120 4.36 -17.61 0.62
N ALA A 121 4.44 -16.29 0.53
CA ALA A 121 3.89 -15.57 -0.61
C ALA A 121 4.89 -15.56 -1.77
N GLU A 122 4.79 -16.56 -2.63
CA GLU A 122 5.50 -16.59 -3.93
C GLU A 122 4.91 -15.57 -4.93
N GLU A 123 3.75 -15.00 -4.61
CA GLU A 123 3.07 -14.04 -5.45
C GLU A 123 3.81 -12.70 -5.50
N VAL A 124 4.17 -12.26 -6.69
CA VAL A 124 4.96 -11.05 -6.92
C VAL A 124 4.34 -9.78 -6.28
N PHE A 125 3.01 -9.63 -6.32
CA PHE A 125 2.36 -8.46 -5.73
C PHE A 125 2.39 -8.48 -4.20
N ALA A 126 2.34 -9.67 -3.58
CA ALA A 126 2.53 -9.80 -2.14
C ALA A 126 3.97 -9.42 -1.74
N GLN A 127 4.96 -9.88 -2.51
CA GLN A 127 6.36 -9.52 -2.31
C GLN A 127 6.61 -8.01 -2.51
N LEU A 128 6.04 -7.42 -3.57
CA LEU A 128 6.13 -5.97 -3.81
C LEU A 128 5.49 -5.18 -2.65
N ASN A 129 4.32 -5.61 -2.18
CA ASN A 129 3.67 -4.97 -1.04
C ASN A 129 4.53 -5.07 0.22
N ALA A 130 5.10 -6.25 0.53
CA ALA A 130 5.97 -6.43 1.68
C ALA A 130 7.24 -5.57 1.61
N ALA A 131 7.80 -5.40 0.41
CA ALA A 131 8.99 -4.60 0.20
C ALA A 131 8.73 -3.09 0.29
N LEU A 132 7.60 -2.60 -0.21
CA LEU A 132 7.30 -1.18 -0.37
C LEU A 132 6.44 -0.57 0.76
N ALA A 133 5.83 -1.41 1.61
CA ALA A 133 4.92 -0.99 2.68
C ALA A 133 5.61 -0.25 3.85
#